data_162783fd123cacf500f13c9ea7cea14a
#
_entry.id   162783fd123cacf500f13c9ea7cea14a
#
_cell.length_a   1.000
_cell.length_b   1.000
_cell.length_c   1.000
_cell.angle_alpha   90.00
_cell.angle_beta   90.00
_cell.angle_gamma   90.00
#
_symmetry.space_group_name_H-M   'P 1'
#
loop_
_entity.id
_entity.type
_entity.pdbx_description
1 polymer ?
#
loop_
_entity_poly.entity_id
_entity_poly.type
_entity_poly.pdbx_seq_one_letter_code
_entity_poly.pdbx_strand_id
1 'polypeptide(L)'
;MPVERIGGDAERAIESVLRQEAPFPFELILVSAAPLAIELGTGVRNVIEPNRNPATRRNRAVSEAAGEILAFIDDDAIADVGWLATAVAYFDSHAEALAMGGPDPAPEDSTTAELIAETLLATPLIGSGVACHENRSGIFAIANASDVALVNLFVRKSAFRGFDEAIGYIGEDTSLIVSLLPHVIYHSAVRVFHRRRAFPGPYLRQRWRYRLKTGEMLAQGAAAYSKNLKIKAFLVVGAIAIIAAPITIVPYYVFTLILGVRATRLPVRYWPLLPFAFAAHHATYFAGIVWGWIRAKLG
;
A
#
# COMPACT_ATOMS: atom_id res chain seq x y z
N MET A 1 4.70 -1.88 -14.24
CA MET A 1 4.33 -3.07 -13.47
C MET A 1 5.56 -3.99 -13.37
N PRO A 2 6.20 -4.14 -12.21
CA PRO A 2 7.21 -5.17 -11.99
C PRO A 2 6.54 -6.57 -12.02
N VAL A 3 7.18 -7.55 -12.68
CA VAL A 3 6.64 -8.93 -12.79
C VAL A 3 7.79 -9.92 -12.61
N GLU A 4 7.64 -10.90 -11.71
CA GLU A 4 8.64 -11.97 -11.56
C GLU A 4 8.39 -13.12 -12.53
N ARG A 5 7.13 -13.46 -12.72
CA ARG A 5 6.66 -14.50 -13.65
C ARG A 5 5.20 -14.24 -14.02
N ILE A 6 4.81 -14.67 -15.19
CA ILE A 6 3.40 -14.67 -15.59
C ILE A 6 2.69 -15.88 -14.96
N GLY A 7 1.52 -15.64 -14.40
CA GLY A 7 0.65 -16.63 -13.76
C GLY A 7 -0.61 -15.94 -13.24
N GLY A 8 -1.56 -16.66 -12.72
CA GLY A 8 -2.93 -16.23 -12.44
C GLY A 8 -3.18 -14.81 -11.94
N ASP A 9 -2.43 -14.31 -10.95
CA ASP A 9 -2.60 -12.94 -10.46
C ASP A 9 -2.03 -11.93 -11.46
N ALA A 10 -0.82 -12.19 -12.01
CA ALA A 10 -0.18 -11.29 -12.98
C ALA A 10 -0.98 -11.21 -14.30
N GLU A 11 -1.56 -12.31 -14.77
CA GLU A 11 -2.44 -12.31 -15.95
C GLU A 11 -3.65 -11.44 -15.71
N ARG A 12 -4.33 -11.59 -14.56
CA ARG A 12 -5.49 -10.78 -14.20
C ARG A 12 -5.13 -9.29 -14.05
N ALA A 13 -3.99 -8.98 -13.47
CA ALA A 13 -3.49 -7.61 -13.34
C ALA A 13 -3.25 -6.98 -14.73
N ILE A 14 -2.53 -7.68 -15.62
CA ILE A 14 -2.28 -7.25 -17.00
C ILE A 14 -3.59 -7.03 -17.74
N GLU A 15 -4.50 -8.02 -17.72
CA GLU A 15 -5.80 -7.91 -18.38
C GLU A 15 -6.61 -6.72 -17.87
N SER A 16 -6.60 -6.44 -16.57
CA SER A 16 -7.36 -5.33 -15.98
C SER A 16 -6.88 -3.97 -16.49
N VAL A 17 -5.59 -3.84 -16.76
CA VAL A 17 -5.01 -2.64 -17.37
C VAL A 17 -5.34 -2.57 -18.86
N LEU A 18 -5.22 -3.68 -19.60
CA LEU A 18 -5.49 -3.71 -21.04
C LEU A 18 -6.98 -3.50 -21.37
N ARG A 19 -7.88 -3.82 -20.45
CA ARG A 19 -9.32 -3.59 -20.60
C ARG A 19 -9.76 -2.18 -20.22
N GLN A 20 -8.85 -1.28 -19.86
CA GLN A 20 -9.22 0.10 -19.54
C GLN A 20 -9.77 0.81 -20.80
N GLU A 21 -10.96 1.34 -20.69
CA GLU A 21 -11.56 2.21 -21.69
C GLU A 21 -11.07 3.64 -21.47
N ALA A 22 -9.99 4.01 -22.18
CA ALA A 22 -9.38 5.34 -22.04
C ALA A 22 -9.52 6.11 -23.37
N PRO A 23 -9.97 7.37 -23.36
CA PRO A 23 -10.11 8.19 -24.58
C PRO A 23 -8.75 8.74 -25.08
N PHE A 24 -7.66 8.19 -24.62
CA PHE A 24 -6.28 8.56 -24.93
C PHE A 24 -5.41 7.30 -25.07
N PRO A 25 -4.29 7.38 -25.82
CA PRO A 25 -3.37 6.24 -25.91
C PRO A 25 -2.64 6.03 -24.57
N PHE A 26 -2.39 4.75 -24.24
CA PHE A 26 -1.54 4.35 -23.11
C PHE A 26 -0.69 3.14 -23.48
N GLU A 27 0.36 2.92 -22.74
CA GLU A 27 1.24 1.76 -22.86
C GLU A 27 1.36 1.05 -21.49
N LEU A 28 1.51 -0.27 -21.52
CA LEU A 28 1.83 -1.07 -20.35
C LEU A 28 3.27 -1.56 -20.42
N ILE A 29 4.11 -1.14 -19.47
CA ILE A 29 5.50 -1.57 -19.37
C ILE A 29 5.60 -2.61 -18.25
N LEU A 30 5.90 -3.84 -18.62
CA LEU A 30 6.24 -4.93 -17.72
C LEU A 30 7.75 -4.94 -17.49
N VAL A 31 8.19 -5.06 -16.24
CA VAL A 31 9.63 -5.13 -15.94
C VAL A 31 9.93 -6.43 -15.22
N SER A 32 10.84 -7.21 -15.80
CA SER A 32 11.19 -8.55 -15.32
C SER A 32 12.71 -8.78 -15.31
N ALA A 33 13.17 -9.80 -14.57
CA ALA A 33 14.59 -10.15 -14.52
C ALA A 33 15.09 -10.81 -15.81
N ALA A 34 14.19 -11.43 -16.56
CA ALA A 34 14.45 -12.13 -17.82
C ALA A 34 13.25 -11.97 -18.76
N PRO A 35 13.39 -12.26 -20.05
CA PRO A 35 12.26 -12.23 -20.98
C PRO A 35 11.07 -13.05 -20.50
N LEU A 36 9.89 -12.46 -20.58
CA LEU A 36 8.65 -13.13 -20.22
C LEU A 36 8.23 -14.10 -21.36
N ALA A 37 7.85 -15.31 -21.00
CA ALA A 37 7.42 -16.35 -21.96
C ALA A 37 5.94 -16.18 -22.34
N ILE A 38 5.56 -15.00 -22.82
CA ILE A 38 4.22 -14.70 -23.31
C ILE A 38 4.28 -13.86 -24.59
N GLU A 39 3.27 -13.98 -25.44
CA GLU A 39 3.04 -13.03 -26.51
C GLU A 39 2.45 -11.75 -25.91
N LEU A 40 3.18 -10.67 -26.02
CA LEU A 40 2.74 -9.35 -25.59
C LEU A 40 1.84 -8.75 -26.66
N GLY A 41 0.63 -8.39 -26.30
CA GLY A 41 -0.32 -7.69 -27.19
C GLY A 41 0.16 -6.28 -27.55
N THR A 42 -0.54 -5.65 -28.48
CA THR A 42 -0.28 -4.26 -28.89
C THR A 42 -0.33 -3.33 -27.68
N GLY A 43 0.66 -2.44 -27.56
CA GLY A 43 0.76 -1.49 -26.42
C GLY A 43 1.39 -2.07 -25.16
N VAL A 44 1.84 -3.33 -25.15
CA VAL A 44 2.56 -3.94 -24.04
C VAL A 44 4.04 -4.12 -24.40
N ARG A 45 4.92 -3.70 -23.51
CA ARG A 45 6.38 -3.90 -23.66
C ARG A 45 6.97 -4.58 -22.44
N ASN A 46 7.92 -5.48 -22.65
CA ASN A 46 8.72 -6.06 -21.57
C ASN A 46 10.12 -5.43 -21.56
N VAL A 47 10.45 -4.79 -20.45
CA VAL A 47 11.78 -4.23 -20.18
C VAL A 47 12.51 -5.16 -19.24
N ILE A 48 13.76 -5.51 -19.60
CA ILE A 48 14.57 -6.41 -18.79
C ILE A 48 15.41 -5.59 -17.82
N GLU A 49 15.27 -5.91 -16.53
CA GLU A 49 16.09 -5.41 -15.44
C GLU A 49 16.43 -6.56 -14.48
N PRO A 50 17.63 -7.13 -14.57
CA PRO A 50 18.05 -8.27 -13.73
C PRO A 50 18.12 -7.94 -12.24
N ASN A 51 18.34 -6.67 -11.89
CA ASN A 51 18.33 -6.25 -10.49
C ASN A 51 16.93 -6.47 -9.90
N ARG A 52 16.89 -7.18 -8.77
CA ARG A 52 15.63 -7.50 -8.09
C ARG A 52 15.12 -6.40 -7.17
N ASN A 53 15.85 -5.29 -7.03
CA ASN A 53 15.39 -4.14 -6.27
C ASN A 53 14.16 -3.51 -6.97
N PRO A 54 13.00 -3.42 -6.33
CA PRO A 54 11.79 -2.86 -6.95
C PRO A 54 11.96 -1.40 -7.39
N ALA A 55 12.73 -0.61 -6.63
CA ALA A 55 13.04 0.78 -6.98
C ALA A 55 13.80 0.84 -8.32
N THR A 56 14.87 0.02 -8.49
CA THR A 56 15.64 -0.06 -9.73
C THR A 56 14.76 -0.47 -10.90
N ARG A 57 13.92 -1.50 -10.74
CA ARG A 57 12.99 -1.95 -11.79
C ARG A 57 12.01 -0.86 -12.20
N ARG A 58 11.40 -0.16 -11.22
CA ARG A 58 10.47 0.92 -11.51
C ARG A 58 11.17 2.11 -12.17
N ASN A 59 12.36 2.49 -11.71
CA ASN A 59 13.18 3.54 -12.34
C ASN A 59 13.51 3.18 -13.80
N ARG A 60 13.87 1.92 -14.05
CA ARG A 60 14.12 1.41 -15.40
C ARG A 60 12.87 1.50 -16.28
N ALA A 61 11.69 1.13 -15.76
CA ALA A 61 10.43 1.29 -16.49
C ALA A 61 10.14 2.74 -16.85
N VAL A 62 10.35 3.65 -15.91
CA VAL A 62 10.11 5.09 -16.13
C VAL A 62 11.03 5.68 -17.17
N SER A 63 12.30 5.23 -17.25
CA SER A 63 13.24 5.69 -18.27
C SER A 63 12.79 5.29 -19.69
N GLU A 64 12.02 4.23 -19.84
CA GLU A 64 11.47 3.75 -21.12
C GLU A 64 10.06 4.30 -21.42
N ALA A 65 9.38 4.86 -20.43
CA ALA A 65 8.00 5.34 -20.58
C ALA A 65 7.93 6.58 -21.47
N ALA A 66 6.98 6.59 -22.42
CA ALA A 66 6.71 7.74 -23.28
C ALA A 66 5.63 8.68 -22.69
N GLY A 67 4.71 8.16 -21.88
CA GLY A 67 3.58 8.89 -21.33
C GLY A 67 3.97 10.03 -20.38
N GLU A 68 3.15 11.08 -20.33
CA GLU A 68 3.31 12.24 -19.43
C GLU A 68 2.85 11.93 -18.00
N ILE A 69 1.97 10.95 -17.84
CA ILE A 69 1.49 10.47 -16.54
C ILE A 69 1.96 9.03 -16.37
N LEU A 70 2.64 8.78 -15.27
CA LEU A 70 3.13 7.47 -14.86
C LEU A 70 2.10 6.83 -13.94
N ALA A 71 1.61 5.64 -14.26
CA ALA A 71 0.72 4.84 -13.44
C ALA A 71 1.46 3.61 -12.90
N PHE A 72 1.61 3.52 -11.57
CA PHE A 72 2.23 2.38 -10.90
C PHE A 72 1.14 1.44 -10.39
N ILE A 73 1.29 0.17 -10.71
CA ILE A 73 0.41 -0.93 -10.26
C ILE A 73 1.28 -2.18 -10.09
N ASP A 74 0.99 -3.00 -9.10
CA ASP A 74 1.70 -4.26 -8.86
C ASP A 74 1.05 -5.43 -9.62
N ASP A 75 1.77 -6.53 -9.81
CA ASP A 75 1.34 -7.71 -10.56
C ASP A 75 0.32 -8.61 -9.80
N ASP A 76 -0.07 -8.22 -8.59
CA ASP A 76 -1.13 -8.83 -7.79
C ASP A 76 -2.30 -7.86 -7.49
N ALA A 77 -2.40 -6.77 -8.28
CA ALA A 77 -3.47 -5.78 -8.18
C ALA A 77 -4.29 -5.68 -9.47
N ILE A 78 -5.60 -5.54 -9.33
CA ILE A 78 -6.56 -5.45 -10.43
C ILE A 78 -7.08 -4.02 -10.50
N ALA A 79 -6.86 -3.33 -11.62
CA ALA A 79 -7.38 -2.00 -11.85
C ALA A 79 -8.92 -2.03 -12.02
N ASP A 80 -9.63 -1.13 -11.33
CA ASP A 80 -11.07 -0.97 -11.49
C ASP A 80 -11.39 -0.33 -12.87
N VAL A 81 -12.63 -0.49 -13.33
CA VAL A 81 -13.09 0.14 -14.57
C VAL A 81 -12.98 1.66 -14.45
N GLY A 82 -12.40 2.31 -15.47
CA GLY A 82 -12.20 3.76 -15.47
C GLY A 82 -11.01 4.26 -14.62
N TRP A 83 -10.18 3.37 -14.07
CA TRP A 83 -9.00 3.72 -13.27
C TRP A 83 -8.07 4.73 -13.97
N LEU A 84 -7.69 4.46 -15.25
CA LEU A 84 -6.88 5.39 -16.05
C LEU A 84 -7.65 6.66 -16.41
N ALA A 85 -8.88 6.52 -16.91
CA ALA A 85 -9.67 7.65 -17.38
C ALA A 85 -9.95 8.65 -16.26
N THR A 86 -10.31 8.16 -15.06
CA THR A 86 -10.58 9.02 -13.89
C THR A 86 -9.32 9.78 -13.45
N ALA A 87 -8.18 9.10 -13.38
CA ALA A 87 -6.94 9.74 -12.95
C ALA A 87 -6.47 10.81 -13.95
N VAL A 88 -6.47 10.51 -15.25
CA VAL A 88 -6.04 11.46 -16.29
C VAL A 88 -6.98 12.66 -16.35
N ALA A 89 -8.31 12.47 -16.34
CA ALA A 89 -9.27 13.56 -16.34
C ALA A 89 -9.08 14.53 -15.15
N TYR A 90 -8.72 13.98 -13.98
CA TYR A 90 -8.39 14.81 -12.82
C TYR A 90 -7.10 15.62 -13.05
N PHE A 91 -6.04 14.99 -13.54
CA PHE A 91 -4.80 15.69 -13.84
C PHE A 91 -4.98 16.78 -14.91
N ASP A 92 -5.82 16.55 -15.94
CA ASP A 92 -6.08 17.52 -17.00
C ASP A 92 -6.76 18.78 -16.45
N SER A 93 -7.61 18.64 -15.44
CA SER A 93 -8.33 19.75 -14.82
C SER A 93 -7.63 20.39 -13.61
N HIS A 94 -6.55 19.77 -13.10
CA HIS A 94 -5.84 20.19 -11.89
C HIS A 94 -4.32 20.16 -12.10
N ALA A 95 -3.79 21.23 -12.71
CA ALA A 95 -2.36 21.32 -13.04
C ALA A 95 -1.44 21.28 -11.81
N GLU A 96 -1.95 21.69 -10.64
CA GLU A 96 -1.24 21.65 -9.36
C GLU A 96 -1.08 20.25 -8.76
N ALA A 97 -1.90 19.29 -9.17
CA ALA A 97 -1.77 17.89 -8.72
C ALA A 97 -0.56 17.25 -9.38
N LEU A 98 0.42 16.82 -8.57
CA LEU A 98 1.66 16.18 -9.04
C LEU A 98 1.60 14.65 -8.94
N ALA A 99 0.85 14.14 -7.98
CA ALA A 99 0.61 12.71 -7.82
C ALA A 99 -0.80 12.42 -7.32
N MET A 100 -1.25 11.19 -7.51
CA MET A 100 -2.57 10.75 -7.08
C MET A 100 -2.52 9.27 -6.73
N GLY A 101 -3.31 8.88 -5.71
CA GLY A 101 -3.64 7.49 -5.41
C GLY A 101 -5.08 7.37 -4.94
N GLY A 102 -5.48 6.17 -4.60
CA GLY A 102 -6.84 5.90 -4.14
C GLY A 102 -6.91 4.60 -3.34
N PRO A 103 -8.13 4.08 -3.10
CA PRO A 103 -8.34 2.87 -2.31
C PRO A 103 -7.77 1.62 -3.00
N ASP A 104 -7.38 0.66 -2.15
CA ASP A 104 -6.84 -0.63 -2.56
C ASP A 104 -7.55 -1.81 -1.85
N PRO A 105 -8.90 -1.89 -1.85
CA PRO A 105 -9.62 -2.94 -1.15
C PRO A 105 -9.24 -4.34 -1.65
N ALA A 106 -9.45 -5.34 -0.78
CA ALA A 106 -9.34 -6.73 -1.18
C ALA A 106 -10.44 -7.11 -2.21
N PRO A 107 -10.14 -7.93 -3.23
CA PRO A 107 -11.11 -8.36 -4.23
C PRO A 107 -12.25 -9.19 -3.62
N GLU A 108 -13.35 -9.36 -4.38
CA GLU A 108 -14.55 -10.06 -3.88
C GLU A 108 -14.32 -11.56 -3.64
N ASP A 109 -13.46 -12.19 -4.43
CA ASP A 109 -13.07 -13.60 -4.33
C ASP A 109 -12.05 -13.89 -3.22
N SER A 110 -11.80 -12.94 -2.32
CA SER A 110 -10.85 -13.09 -1.22
C SER A 110 -11.28 -14.16 -0.22
N THR A 111 -10.33 -14.95 0.23
CA THR A 111 -10.53 -15.97 1.27
C THR A 111 -10.84 -15.33 2.64
N THR A 112 -11.43 -16.11 3.54
CA THR A 112 -11.67 -15.66 4.93
C THR A 112 -10.40 -15.11 5.60
N ALA A 113 -9.25 -15.75 5.38
CA ALA A 113 -7.98 -15.31 5.96
C ALA A 113 -7.47 -13.97 5.38
N GLU A 114 -7.73 -13.71 4.10
CA GLU A 114 -7.45 -12.43 3.44
C GLU A 114 -8.42 -11.33 3.89
N LEU A 115 -9.71 -11.67 4.07
CA LEU A 115 -10.70 -10.74 4.60
C LEU A 115 -10.45 -10.36 6.06
N ILE A 116 -9.90 -11.26 6.89
CA ILE A 116 -9.41 -10.88 8.22
C ILE A 116 -8.29 -9.86 8.10
N ALA A 117 -7.30 -10.09 7.24
CA ALA A 117 -6.20 -9.15 7.02
C ALA A 117 -6.69 -7.80 6.47
N GLU A 118 -7.65 -7.80 5.55
CA GLU A 118 -8.32 -6.59 5.07
C GLU A 118 -8.99 -5.83 6.21
N THR A 119 -9.80 -6.51 7.04
CA THR A 119 -10.46 -5.90 8.19
C THR A 119 -9.48 -5.24 9.14
N LEU A 120 -8.34 -5.90 9.42
CA LEU A 120 -7.28 -5.36 10.28
C LEU A 120 -6.65 -4.08 9.73
N LEU A 121 -6.64 -3.89 8.41
CA LEU A 121 -6.10 -2.69 7.76
C LEU A 121 -7.16 -1.61 7.57
N ALA A 122 -8.37 -2.01 7.17
CA ALA A 122 -9.44 -1.11 6.79
C ALA A 122 -10.20 -0.49 7.97
N THR A 123 -10.09 -1.05 9.19
CA THR A 123 -10.84 -0.54 10.33
C THR A 123 -10.32 0.82 10.79
N PRO A 124 -11.14 1.87 10.75
CA PRO A 124 -10.73 3.20 11.21
C PRO A 124 -10.29 3.18 12.67
N LEU A 125 -9.37 4.06 13.03
CA LEU A 125 -8.78 4.29 14.36
C LEU A 125 -7.86 3.18 14.87
N ILE A 126 -8.16 1.92 14.63
CA ILE A 126 -7.42 0.77 15.18
C ILE A 126 -6.72 -0.09 14.13
N GLY A 127 -6.98 0.15 12.85
CA GLY A 127 -6.31 -0.52 11.74
C GLY A 127 -5.02 0.19 11.30
N SER A 128 -4.81 0.27 9.99
CA SER A 128 -3.61 0.92 9.45
C SER A 128 -3.57 2.43 9.67
N GLY A 129 -4.73 3.07 9.82
CA GLY A 129 -4.87 4.53 9.94
C GLY A 129 -4.54 5.29 8.66
N VAL A 130 -4.54 4.63 7.49
CA VAL A 130 -4.22 5.22 6.19
C VAL A 130 -5.41 5.16 5.23
N ALA A 131 -5.59 6.24 4.43
CA ALA A 131 -6.79 6.45 3.64
C ALA A 131 -7.04 5.35 2.60
N CYS A 132 -6.00 4.87 1.91
CA CYS A 132 -6.11 3.84 0.88
C CYS A 132 -6.64 2.51 1.45
N HIS A 133 -6.16 2.07 2.61
CA HIS A 133 -6.62 0.82 3.23
C HIS A 133 -7.99 0.96 3.92
N GLU A 134 -8.33 2.16 4.42
CA GLU A 134 -9.64 2.46 5.00
C GLU A 134 -10.72 2.69 3.93
N ASN A 135 -10.35 2.70 2.66
CA ASN A 135 -11.25 2.96 1.52
C ASN A 135 -12.07 4.24 1.72
N ARG A 136 -11.41 5.33 2.15
CA ARG A 136 -12.08 6.59 2.43
C ARG A 136 -12.77 7.14 1.20
N SER A 137 -13.91 7.78 1.41
CA SER A 137 -14.65 8.45 0.34
C SER A 137 -14.11 9.86 0.08
N GLY A 138 -14.32 10.35 -1.15
CA GLY A 138 -14.05 11.73 -1.54
C GLY A 138 -12.72 11.94 -2.25
N ILE A 139 -12.42 13.22 -2.46
CA ILE A 139 -11.19 13.70 -3.11
C ILE A 139 -10.57 14.74 -2.19
N PHE A 140 -9.31 14.55 -1.82
CA PHE A 140 -8.61 15.49 -0.92
C PHE A 140 -7.08 15.40 -1.08
N ALA A 141 -6.40 16.50 -0.78
CA ALA A 141 -4.95 16.48 -0.66
C ALA A 141 -4.54 15.71 0.60
N ILE A 142 -3.59 14.79 0.47
CA ILE A 142 -3.12 14.00 1.61
C ILE A 142 -2.15 14.79 2.49
N ALA A 143 -2.18 14.51 3.79
CA ALA A 143 -1.24 15.04 4.76
C ALA A 143 -0.12 14.06 5.11
N ASN A 144 -0.36 12.76 4.90
CA ASN A 144 0.62 11.71 5.20
C ASN A 144 0.90 10.90 3.94
N ALA A 145 2.17 10.68 3.64
CA ALA A 145 2.58 9.91 2.46
C ALA A 145 1.99 8.48 2.41
N SER A 146 1.69 7.90 3.56
CA SER A 146 1.06 6.58 3.65
C SER A 146 -0.43 6.54 3.31
N ASP A 147 -1.08 7.70 3.09
CA ASP A 147 -2.51 7.74 2.71
C ASP A 147 -2.76 7.27 1.27
N VAL A 148 -1.73 7.15 0.46
CA VAL A 148 -1.72 6.49 -0.85
C VAL A 148 -0.65 5.39 -0.85
N ALA A 149 -0.81 4.39 -1.70
CA ALA A 149 0.10 3.25 -1.80
C ALA A 149 0.62 3.10 -3.23
N LEU A 150 1.87 2.63 -3.37
CA LEU A 150 2.52 2.46 -4.67
C LEU A 150 1.77 1.51 -5.61
N VAL A 151 1.05 0.54 -5.05
CA VAL A 151 0.18 -0.35 -5.80
C VAL A 151 -0.93 0.36 -6.58
N ASN A 152 -1.21 1.63 -6.22
CA ASN A 152 -2.20 2.50 -6.85
C ASN A 152 -1.71 3.94 -6.82
N LEU A 153 -0.68 4.24 -7.60
CA LEU A 153 -0.05 5.56 -7.60
C LEU A 153 0.12 6.09 -9.03
N PHE A 154 -0.38 7.29 -9.26
CA PHE A 154 -0.13 8.07 -10.46
C PHE A 154 0.80 9.24 -10.14
N VAL A 155 1.72 9.56 -11.06
CA VAL A 155 2.65 10.68 -10.90
C VAL A 155 2.84 11.38 -12.23
N ARG A 156 2.81 12.72 -12.26
CA ARG A 156 3.28 13.46 -13.44
C ARG A 156 4.74 13.14 -13.69
N LYS A 157 5.09 12.72 -14.91
CA LYS A 157 6.47 12.38 -15.25
C LYS A 157 7.43 13.55 -15.02
N SER A 158 6.99 14.79 -15.25
CA SER A 158 7.77 16.01 -14.98
C SER A 158 8.12 16.20 -13.49
N ALA A 159 7.30 15.66 -12.57
CA ALA A 159 7.52 15.73 -11.13
C ALA A 159 8.26 14.50 -10.57
N PHE A 160 8.39 13.42 -11.35
CA PHE A 160 9.06 12.21 -10.91
C PHE A 160 10.57 12.42 -10.82
N ARG A 161 11.16 12.15 -9.65
CA ARG A 161 12.60 12.30 -9.39
C ARG A 161 13.34 10.99 -9.19
N GLY A 162 12.66 9.87 -9.41
CA GLY A 162 13.18 8.53 -9.19
C GLY A 162 12.81 7.98 -7.80
N PHE A 163 12.78 6.66 -7.72
CA PHE A 163 12.76 5.97 -6.43
C PHE A 163 14.19 5.84 -5.91
N ASP A 164 14.37 6.01 -4.61
CA ASP A 164 15.66 5.85 -3.96
C ASP A 164 16.03 4.35 -3.86
N GLU A 165 16.98 3.92 -4.67
CA GLU A 165 17.42 2.53 -4.75
C GLU A 165 18.19 2.07 -3.50
N ALA A 166 18.70 2.99 -2.70
CA ALA A 166 19.40 2.68 -1.45
C ALA A 166 18.43 2.30 -0.32
N ILE A 167 17.16 2.72 -0.38
CA ILE A 167 16.15 2.40 0.65
C ILE A 167 15.76 0.91 0.63
N GLY A 168 15.87 0.24 -0.51
CA GLY A 168 15.52 -1.18 -0.69
C GLY A 168 14.01 -1.41 -0.86
N TYR A 169 13.49 -2.50 -0.26
CA TYR A 169 12.14 -3.00 -0.53
C TYR A 169 10.98 -2.30 0.20
N ILE A 170 11.26 -1.37 1.12
CA ILE A 170 10.22 -0.78 1.98
C ILE A 170 10.53 0.70 2.18
N GLY A 171 9.63 1.56 1.72
CA GLY A 171 9.67 3.00 1.96
C GLY A 171 10.21 3.84 0.79
N GLU A 172 10.55 3.24 -0.35
CA GLU A 172 10.96 3.95 -1.56
C GLU A 172 9.84 4.85 -2.10
N ASP A 173 8.60 4.38 -2.02
CA ASP A 173 7.40 5.14 -2.36
C ASP A 173 7.15 6.29 -1.39
N THR A 174 7.34 6.05 -0.10
CA THR A 174 7.15 7.06 0.94
C THR A 174 8.06 8.26 0.71
N SER A 175 9.32 8.04 0.34
CA SER A 175 10.29 9.12 0.06
C SER A 175 9.84 9.97 -1.14
N LEU A 176 9.42 9.34 -2.24
CA LEU A 176 8.87 10.02 -3.40
C LEU A 176 7.64 10.85 -3.04
N ILE A 177 6.65 10.23 -2.38
CA ILE A 177 5.38 10.89 -2.03
C ILE A 177 5.62 12.09 -1.10
N VAL A 178 6.50 11.96 -0.10
CA VAL A 178 6.89 13.07 0.79
C VAL A 178 7.45 14.25 0.01
N SER A 179 8.25 14.00 -1.02
CA SER A 179 8.84 15.06 -1.86
C SER A 179 7.82 15.81 -2.71
N LEU A 180 6.64 15.23 -2.95
CA LEU A 180 5.56 15.79 -3.76
C LEU A 180 4.45 16.46 -2.90
N LEU A 181 4.48 16.32 -1.57
CA LEU A 181 3.50 16.99 -0.70
C LEU A 181 3.65 18.52 -0.79
N PRO A 182 2.55 19.28 -0.72
CA PRO A 182 1.15 18.89 -0.51
C PRO A 182 0.35 18.57 -1.78
N HIS A 183 1.01 18.41 -2.93
CA HIS A 183 0.41 18.25 -4.26
C HIS A 183 0.04 16.79 -4.59
N VAL A 184 -0.16 15.96 -3.58
CA VAL A 184 -0.59 14.56 -3.73
C VAL A 184 -2.05 14.42 -3.33
N ILE A 185 -2.85 13.84 -4.22
CA ILE A 185 -4.29 13.72 -4.08
C ILE A 185 -4.68 12.28 -3.77
N TYR A 186 -5.58 12.10 -2.82
CA TYR A 186 -6.37 10.89 -2.69
C TYR A 186 -7.69 11.05 -3.43
N HIS A 187 -8.04 10.08 -4.29
CA HIS A 187 -9.28 10.08 -5.06
C HIS A 187 -9.98 8.72 -4.96
N SER A 188 -11.16 8.69 -4.34
CA SER A 188 -11.86 7.43 -4.02
C SER A 188 -12.34 6.61 -5.22
N ALA A 189 -12.48 7.22 -6.41
CA ALA A 189 -12.84 6.50 -7.63
C ALA A 189 -11.61 5.97 -8.39
N VAL A 190 -10.40 6.35 -8.04
CA VAL A 190 -9.15 5.80 -8.59
C VAL A 190 -8.79 4.56 -7.77
N ARG A 191 -9.37 3.41 -8.11
CA ARG A 191 -9.36 2.20 -7.29
C ARG A 191 -8.61 1.07 -7.97
N VAL A 192 -7.88 0.30 -7.14
CA VAL A 192 -7.38 -1.04 -7.51
C VAL A 192 -7.85 -2.06 -6.46
N PHE A 193 -8.06 -3.29 -6.87
CA PHE A 193 -8.31 -4.39 -5.93
C PHE A 193 -6.98 -5.11 -5.68
N HIS A 194 -6.54 -5.15 -4.43
CA HIS A 194 -5.25 -5.70 -4.06
C HIS A 194 -5.41 -6.83 -3.03
N ARG A 195 -5.02 -8.04 -3.40
CA ARG A 195 -5.16 -9.22 -2.56
C ARG A 195 -4.26 -9.14 -1.33
N ARG A 196 -4.86 -9.29 -0.15
CA ARG A 196 -4.12 -9.24 1.11
C ARG A 196 -3.38 -10.55 1.38
N ARG A 197 -2.25 -10.47 2.04
CA ARG A 197 -1.58 -11.67 2.57
C ARG A 197 -2.46 -12.33 3.62
N ALA A 198 -2.64 -13.65 3.53
CA ALA A 198 -3.53 -14.41 4.42
C ALA A 198 -3.10 -14.30 5.89
N PHE A 199 -4.05 -13.98 6.78
CA PHE A 199 -3.85 -14.03 8.24
C PHE A 199 -3.91 -15.49 8.73
N PRO A 200 -3.11 -15.91 9.75
CA PRO A 200 -2.19 -15.07 10.51
C PRO A 200 -0.76 -15.01 9.95
N GLY A 201 -0.21 -16.10 9.49
CA GLY A 201 1.23 -16.28 9.24
C GLY A 201 1.81 -15.31 8.20
N PRO A 202 1.44 -15.39 6.91
CA PRO A 202 1.95 -14.51 5.86
C PRO A 202 1.73 -13.02 6.19
N TYR A 203 0.53 -12.68 6.70
CA TYR A 203 0.17 -11.32 7.08
C TYR A 203 1.07 -10.77 8.20
N LEU A 204 1.14 -11.45 9.33
CA LEU A 204 1.94 -10.99 10.49
C LEU A 204 3.43 -10.90 10.15
N ARG A 205 3.95 -11.83 9.33
CA ARG A 205 5.34 -11.79 8.85
C ARG A 205 5.61 -10.55 7.99
N GLN A 206 4.69 -10.18 7.11
CA GLN A 206 4.79 -8.96 6.31
C GLN A 206 4.74 -7.72 7.22
N ARG A 207 3.77 -7.64 8.14
CA ARG A 207 3.65 -6.52 9.09
C ARG A 207 4.88 -6.37 9.96
N TRP A 208 5.43 -7.47 10.45
CA TRP A 208 6.68 -7.49 11.21
C TRP A 208 7.83 -6.83 10.44
N ARG A 209 8.06 -7.25 9.19
CA ARG A 209 9.13 -6.67 8.34
C ARG A 209 8.95 -5.16 8.16
N TYR A 210 7.73 -4.70 7.90
CA TYR A 210 7.43 -3.28 7.73
C TYR A 210 7.67 -2.49 9.03
N ARG A 211 7.32 -3.07 10.18
CA ARG A 211 7.49 -2.41 11.48
C ARG A 211 8.93 -2.41 11.96
N LEU A 212 9.70 -3.44 11.64
CA LEU A 212 11.16 -3.41 11.83
C LEU A 212 11.77 -2.21 11.10
N LYS A 213 11.47 -2.05 9.81
CA LYS A 213 11.97 -0.92 9.01
C LYS A 213 11.50 0.42 9.57
N THR A 214 10.23 0.53 9.99
CA THR A 214 9.72 1.73 10.65
C THR A 214 10.55 2.08 11.90
N GLY A 215 10.88 1.09 12.73
CA GLY A 215 11.71 1.28 13.91
C GLY A 215 13.14 1.73 13.57
N GLU A 216 13.76 1.13 12.57
CA GLU A 216 15.08 1.54 12.06
C GLU A 216 15.07 2.99 11.57
N MET A 217 14.08 3.37 10.76
CA MET A 217 13.94 4.74 10.25
C MET A 217 13.68 5.77 11.36
N LEU A 218 12.92 5.39 12.39
CA LEU A 218 12.76 6.21 13.60
C LEU A 218 14.08 6.42 14.34
N ALA A 219 14.88 5.38 14.49
CA ALA A 219 16.18 5.43 15.16
C ALA A 219 17.18 6.31 14.42
N GLN A 220 17.10 6.34 13.08
CA GLN A 220 17.91 7.19 12.20
C GLN A 220 17.39 8.64 12.10
N GLY A 221 16.25 8.96 12.73
CA GLY A 221 15.68 10.31 12.71
C GLY A 221 15.05 10.72 11.39
N ALA A 222 14.73 9.76 10.52
CA ALA A 222 14.09 10.04 9.22
C ALA A 222 12.81 10.85 9.40
N ALA A 223 12.73 12.02 8.75
CA ALA A 223 11.68 13.03 8.99
C ALA A 223 10.26 12.52 8.81
N ALA A 224 10.02 11.66 7.79
CA ALA A 224 8.72 11.07 7.52
C ALA A 224 8.19 10.21 8.69
N TYR A 225 9.07 9.65 9.50
CA TYR A 225 8.75 8.77 10.62
C TYR A 225 8.89 9.45 11.97
N SER A 226 9.98 10.20 12.20
CA SER A 226 10.26 10.85 13.48
C SER A 226 9.25 11.94 13.84
N LYS A 227 8.65 12.62 12.85
CA LYS A 227 7.61 13.63 13.04
C LYS A 227 6.18 13.04 13.04
N ASN A 228 6.02 11.75 12.75
CA ASN A 228 4.70 11.12 12.67
C ASN A 228 4.09 10.91 14.06
N LEU A 229 3.13 11.78 14.40
CA LEU A 229 2.44 11.76 15.68
C LEU A 229 1.64 10.47 15.92
N LYS A 230 1.09 9.85 14.85
CA LYS A 230 0.34 8.59 14.96
C LYS A 230 1.23 7.45 15.48
N ILE A 231 2.47 7.34 14.98
CA ILE A 231 3.43 6.33 15.44
C ILE A 231 3.78 6.55 16.91
N LYS A 232 4.05 7.78 17.31
CA LYS A 232 4.37 8.12 18.71
C LYS A 232 3.21 7.83 19.65
N ALA A 233 1.99 8.26 19.27
CA ALA A 233 0.79 7.99 20.05
C ALA A 233 0.54 6.48 20.19
N PHE A 234 0.70 5.71 19.10
CA PHE A 234 0.56 4.26 19.12
C PHE A 234 1.54 3.59 20.11
N LEU A 235 2.80 4.02 20.12
CA LEU A 235 3.81 3.47 21.05
C LEU A 235 3.48 3.79 22.51
N VAL A 236 3.04 5.02 22.80
CA VAL A 236 2.65 5.43 24.15
C VAL A 236 1.40 4.66 24.61
N VAL A 237 0.36 4.62 23.79
CA VAL A 237 -0.88 3.89 24.11
C VAL A 237 -0.59 2.39 24.27
N GLY A 238 0.26 1.81 23.42
CA GLY A 238 0.67 0.41 23.53
C GLY A 238 1.39 0.10 24.82
N ALA A 239 2.33 0.96 25.26
CA ALA A 239 3.01 0.80 26.52
C ALA A 239 2.04 0.88 27.73
N ILE A 240 1.13 1.86 27.73
CA ILE A 240 0.09 2.00 28.75
C ILE A 240 -0.82 0.76 28.77
N ALA A 241 -1.26 0.27 27.59
CA ALA A 241 -2.13 -0.89 27.49
C ALA A 241 -1.47 -2.17 28.05
N ILE A 242 -0.17 -2.35 27.85
CA ILE A 242 0.57 -3.49 28.42
C ILE A 242 0.58 -3.42 29.95
N ILE A 243 0.84 -2.24 30.52
CA ILE A 243 0.89 -2.04 31.99
C ILE A 243 -0.51 -2.22 32.61
N ALA A 244 -1.55 -1.73 31.94
CA ALA A 244 -2.93 -1.77 32.41
C ALA A 244 -3.70 -3.00 31.88
N ALA A 245 -3.06 -4.00 31.33
CA ALA A 245 -3.71 -5.14 30.65
C ALA A 245 -4.82 -5.82 31.47
N PRO A 246 -4.69 -6.05 32.78
CA PRO A 246 -5.76 -6.68 33.57
C PRO A 246 -7.07 -5.91 33.56
N ILE A 247 -7.02 -4.59 33.41
CA ILE A 247 -8.20 -3.70 33.44
C ILE A 247 -8.70 -3.44 32.01
N THR A 248 -7.81 -3.41 31.03
CA THR A 248 -8.12 -2.97 29.67
C THR A 248 -8.54 -4.10 28.72
N ILE A 249 -8.36 -5.36 29.09
CA ILE A 249 -8.57 -6.50 28.17
C ILE A 249 -10.04 -6.60 27.70
N VAL A 250 -11.01 -6.44 28.61
CA VAL A 250 -12.44 -6.52 28.26
C VAL A 250 -12.89 -5.31 27.44
N PRO A 251 -12.61 -4.05 27.85
CA PRO A 251 -12.86 -2.89 27.01
C PRO A 251 -12.19 -2.98 25.62
N TYR A 252 -10.96 -3.46 25.55
CA TYR A 252 -10.25 -3.67 24.28
C TYR A 252 -10.99 -4.68 23.38
N TYR A 253 -11.40 -5.83 23.95
CA TYR A 253 -12.13 -6.85 23.20
C TYR A 253 -13.43 -6.28 22.61
N VAL A 254 -14.24 -5.61 23.44
CA VAL A 254 -15.50 -5.01 23.01
C VAL A 254 -15.28 -3.93 21.95
N PHE A 255 -14.33 -3.05 22.19
CA PHE A 255 -14.02 -1.94 21.27
C PHE A 255 -13.54 -2.43 19.89
N THR A 256 -12.59 -3.38 19.86
CA THR A 256 -12.08 -3.93 18.59
C THR A 256 -13.12 -4.77 17.86
N LEU A 257 -14.01 -5.47 18.59
CA LEU A 257 -15.13 -6.17 18.00
C LEU A 257 -16.11 -5.20 17.33
N ILE A 258 -16.55 -4.16 18.03
CA ILE A 258 -17.51 -3.18 17.50
C ILE A 258 -16.98 -2.48 16.25
N LEU A 259 -15.73 -2.02 16.29
CA LEU A 259 -15.14 -1.33 15.15
C LEU A 259 -14.83 -2.28 13.99
N GLY A 260 -14.30 -3.48 14.28
CA GLY A 260 -13.99 -4.47 13.28
C GLY A 260 -15.22 -4.96 12.53
N VAL A 261 -16.33 -5.19 13.23
CA VAL A 261 -17.60 -5.60 12.61
C VAL A 261 -18.14 -4.56 11.63
N ARG A 262 -17.94 -3.28 11.91
CA ARG A 262 -18.37 -2.19 11.01
C ARG A 262 -17.55 -2.09 9.72
N ALA A 263 -16.32 -2.56 9.75
CA ALA A 263 -15.39 -2.47 8.62
C ALA A 263 -15.25 -3.78 7.84
N THR A 264 -15.85 -4.87 8.33
CA THR A 264 -15.61 -6.20 7.77
C THR A 264 -16.66 -6.65 6.76
N ARG A 265 -16.23 -7.44 5.77
CA ARG A 265 -17.07 -8.25 4.88
C ARG A 265 -17.13 -9.71 5.32
N LEU A 266 -16.57 -10.04 6.48
CA LEU A 266 -16.57 -11.42 7.01
C LEU A 266 -17.98 -11.89 7.40
N PRO A 267 -18.33 -13.15 7.14
CA PRO A 267 -19.51 -13.77 7.71
C PRO A 267 -19.54 -13.70 9.26
N VAL A 268 -20.72 -13.52 9.84
CA VAL A 268 -20.94 -13.30 11.30
C VAL A 268 -20.22 -14.32 12.18
N ARG A 269 -20.16 -15.59 11.76
CA ARG A 269 -19.49 -16.69 12.48
C ARG A 269 -18.00 -16.41 12.76
N TYR A 270 -17.34 -15.52 12.01
CA TYR A 270 -15.94 -15.19 12.19
C TYR A 270 -15.71 -13.93 13.02
N TRP A 271 -16.74 -13.13 13.32
CA TRP A 271 -16.61 -11.90 14.10
C TRP A 271 -15.94 -12.08 15.46
N PRO A 272 -16.19 -13.16 16.23
CA PRO A 272 -15.51 -13.38 17.51
C PRO A 272 -13.99 -13.52 17.41
N LEU A 273 -13.45 -13.79 16.21
CA LEU A 273 -12.00 -13.88 15.96
C LEU A 273 -11.34 -12.50 15.84
N LEU A 274 -12.11 -11.45 15.49
CA LEU A 274 -11.56 -10.13 15.20
C LEU A 274 -10.76 -9.53 16.37
N PRO A 275 -11.22 -9.54 17.63
CA PRO A 275 -10.45 -8.98 18.73
C PRO A 275 -9.08 -9.66 18.93
N PHE A 276 -9.01 -10.98 18.74
CA PHE A 276 -7.75 -11.72 18.83
C PHE A 276 -6.84 -11.41 17.64
N ALA A 277 -7.41 -11.25 16.45
CA ALA A 277 -6.66 -10.85 15.27
C ALA A 277 -6.10 -9.42 15.42
N PHE A 278 -6.89 -8.47 15.96
CA PHE A 278 -6.40 -7.14 16.31
C PHE A 278 -5.30 -7.17 17.37
N ALA A 279 -5.43 -8.01 18.40
CA ALA A 279 -4.38 -8.15 19.41
C ALA A 279 -3.06 -8.63 18.81
N ALA A 280 -3.10 -9.65 17.95
CA ALA A 280 -1.92 -10.13 17.23
C ALA A 280 -1.32 -9.06 16.30
N HIS A 281 -2.18 -8.32 15.60
CA HIS A 281 -1.78 -7.22 14.73
C HIS A 281 -1.07 -6.11 15.52
N HIS A 282 -1.68 -5.60 16.60
CA HIS A 282 -1.11 -4.52 17.42
C HIS A 282 0.17 -4.96 18.13
N ALA A 283 0.21 -6.20 18.66
CA ALA A 283 1.42 -6.74 19.26
C ALA A 283 2.58 -6.82 18.24
N THR A 284 2.28 -7.26 17.01
CA THR A 284 3.28 -7.29 15.93
C THR A 284 3.77 -5.89 15.56
N TYR A 285 2.89 -4.92 15.50
CA TYR A 285 3.23 -3.52 15.22
C TYR A 285 4.14 -2.94 16.31
N PHE A 286 3.71 -3.07 17.57
CA PHE A 286 4.47 -2.54 18.72
C PHE A 286 5.84 -3.19 18.81
N ALA A 287 5.89 -4.50 18.89
CA ALA A 287 7.14 -5.25 19.04
C ALA A 287 8.09 -5.04 17.84
N GLY A 288 7.55 -4.99 16.61
CA GLY A 288 8.34 -4.74 15.41
C GLY A 288 9.00 -3.38 15.41
N ILE A 289 8.28 -2.31 15.77
CA ILE A 289 8.84 -0.94 15.84
C ILE A 289 9.90 -0.86 16.94
N VAL A 290 9.60 -1.36 18.14
CA VAL A 290 10.52 -1.33 19.29
C VAL A 290 11.80 -2.10 18.95
N TRP A 291 11.66 -3.31 18.40
CA TRP A 291 12.81 -4.14 18.04
C TRP A 291 13.66 -3.52 16.93
N GLY A 292 13.04 -2.97 15.90
CA GLY A 292 13.74 -2.27 14.82
C GLY A 292 14.53 -1.06 15.34
N TRP A 293 13.94 -0.29 16.25
CA TRP A 293 14.61 0.84 16.88
C TRP A 293 15.81 0.41 17.74
N ILE A 294 15.63 -0.63 18.59
CA ILE A 294 16.71 -1.18 19.43
C ILE A 294 17.86 -1.67 18.55
N ARG A 295 17.54 -2.50 17.52
CA ARG A 295 18.53 -3.05 16.61
C ARG A 295 19.36 -1.97 15.92
N ALA A 296 18.73 -0.90 15.46
CA ALA A 296 19.42 0.20 14.79
C ALA A 296 20.25 1.09 15.73
N LYS A 297 20.04 1.01 17.05
CA LYS A 297 20.84 1.74 18.06
C LYS A 297 21.99 0.91 18.62
N LEU A 298 21.91 -0.42 18.53
CA LEU A 298 22.92 -1.33 19.08
C LEU A 298 23.89 -1.88 18.01
N GLY A 299 23.52 -1.85 16.73
CA GLY A 299 24.37 -2.25 15.61
C GLY A 299 24.83 -1.08 14.79
#